data_53b764cee3beefe1db4db0346d5b2faa
#
_entry.id   53b764cee3beefe1db4db0346d5b2faa
#
_cell.length_a   1.000
_cell.length_b   1.000
_cell.length_c   1.000
_cell.angle_alpha   90.00
_cell.angle_beta   90.00
_cell.angle_gamma   90.00
#
_symmetry.space_group_name_H-M   'P 1'
#
loop_
_entity.id
_entity.type
_entity.pdbx_description
1 polymer ?
#
loop_
_entity_poly.entity_id
_entity_poly.type
_entity_poly.pdbx_seq_one_letter_code
_entity_poly.pdbx_strand_id
1 'polypeptide(L)'
;MKANIELDVGSKTFAAGLLPELITALRRSRPGDLLALVSDEASIGADLETWCRFTRNTLIESSVEAGRARWVIRCGDARVNADAVRPLGSRLWLYTNFDCNLHCDYCCVRSSPKAPRRALGFARIERIAREAADLSVGEIFVTGGEPFLLADIGKILAACAAAAPTTVLTNGMLFAGQRLEALRSLSRQRVTLQISLDSPTPQRHDGHRGRGTWVRAWSGIERARAEGFRVRLAATVTTDEEAEQFRHFLDANLIDQEDRVIRRIALRGAATEGVALVRADLAPEITITADGVYWHPVGAEDADLLVSPNIFPLSESFAAVRRAFDRESEHRHRLAAIFNCA
;
A
#
# COMPACT_ATOMS: atom_id res chain seq x y z
N MET A 1 -22.10 -24.19 13.86
CA MET A 1 -20.77 -24.09 14.55
C MET A 1 -20.85 -23.07 15.67
N LYS A 2 -20.12 -23.30 16.80
CA LYS A 2 -20.11 -22.34 17.92
C LYS A 2 -19.12 -21.20 17.56
N ALA A 3 -19.64 -19.98 17.46
CA ALA A 3 -18.81 -18.81 17.17
C ALA A 3 -18.07 -18.34 18.44
N ASN A 4 -16.88 -17.77 18.25
CA ASN A 4 -16.10 -17.16 19.35
C ASN A 4 -16.65 -15.78 19.72
N ILE A 5 -17.23 -15.08 18.75
CA ILE A 5 -17.79 -13.75 18.87
C ILE A 5 -19.17 -13.76 18.21
N GLU A 6 -20.13 -13.11 18.85
CA GLU A 6 -21.46 -12.89 18.27
C GLU A 6 -21.72 -11.39 18.19
N LEU A 7 -22.16 -10.95 17.01
CA LEU A 7 -22.46 -9.56 16.69
C LEU A 7 -23.90 -9.47 16.18
N ASP A 8 -24.77 -8.89 16.98
CA ASP A 8 -26.13 -8.57 16.59
C ASP A 8 -26.18 -7.13 16.05
N VAL A 9 -26.55 -6.98 14.80
CA VAL A 9 -26.57 -5.70 14.10
C VAL A 9 -27.98 -5.16 13.83
N GLY A 10 -29.00 -5.89 14.28
CA GLY A 10 -30.40 -5.50 14.05
C GLY A 10 -30.70 -5.33 12.56
N SER A 11 -31.31 -4.21 12.18
CA SER A 11 -31.66 -3.86 10.80
C SER A 11 -30.58 -3.05 10.06
N LYS A 12 -29.34 -3.02 10.56
CA LYS A 12 -28.26 -2.25 9.90
C LYS A 12 -27.82 -2.92 8.60
N THR A 13 -27.59 -2.07 7.59
CA THR A 13 -27.03 -2.48 6.31
C THR A 13 -25.59 -1.94 6.15
N PHE A 14 -24.86 -2.38 5.12
CA PHE A 14 -23.53 -1.84 4.82
C PHE A 14 -23.54 -0.32 4.62
N ALA A 15 -24.60 0.22 4.02
CA ALA A 15 -24.81 1.66 3.87
C ALA A 15 -25.21 2.35 5.19
N ALA A 16 -25.80 1.60 6.15
CA ALA A 16 -26.38 2.13 7.37
C ALA A 16 -25.68 1.67 8.65
N GLY A 17 -24.33 1.69 8.66
CA GLY A 17 -23.55 1.54 9.89
C GLY A 17 -23.11 0.12 10.28
N LEU A 18 -23.39 -0.91 9.46
CA LEU A 18 -22.90 -2.27 9.69
C LEU A 18 -21.37 -2.36 9.64
N LEU A 19 -20.75 -1.69 8.67
CA LEU A 19 -19.32 -1.81 8.42
C LEU A 19 -18.42 -1.41 9.61
N PRO A 20 -18.65 -0.29 10.32
CA PRO A 20 -17.88 0.07 11.51
C PRO A 20 -17.96 -0.98 12.62
N GLU A 21 -19.11 -1.62 12.81
CA GLU A 21 -19.30 -2.67 13.84
C GLU A 21 -18.56 -3.94 13.47
N LEU A 22 -18.66 -4.39 12.21
CA LEU A 22 -17.90 -5.51 11.69
C LEU A 22 -16.38 -5.30 11.86
N ILE A 23 -15.88 -4.13 11.49
CA ILE A 23 -14.47 -3.78 11.65
C ILE A 23 -14.05 -3.82 13.12
N THR A 24 -14.90 -3.31 14.01
CA THR A 24 -14.63 -3.30 15.45
C THR A 24 -14.60 -4.71 16.03
N ALA A 25 -15.52 -5.59 15.62
CA ALA A 25 -15.55 -6.98 16.03
C ALA A 25 -14.32 -7.74 15.54
N LEU A 26 -13.94 -7.58 14.26
CA LEU A 26 -12.76 -8.22 13.69
C LEU A 26 -11.45 -7.76 14.32
N ARG A 27 -11.33 -6.50 14.74
CA ARG A 27 -10.14 -6.01 15.46
C ARG A 27 -9.91 -6.71 16.80
N ARG A 28 -10.95 -7.29 17.39
CA ARG A 28 -10.90 -8.06 18.64
C ARG A 28 -10.73 -9.56 18.42
N SER A 29 -10.80 -10.00 17.16
CA SER A 29 -10.68 -11.40 16.76
C SER A 29 -9.23 -11.76 16.44
N ARG A 30 -8.93 -13.06 16.56
CA ARG A 30 -7.66 -13.66 16.08
C ARG A 30 -7.91 -14.35 14.73
N PRO A 31 -6.87 -14.50 13.89
CA PRO A 31 -6.99 -15.31 12.69
C PRO A 31 -7.51 -16.72 13.03
N GLY A 32 -8.52 -17.15 12.28
CA GLY A 32 -9.19 -18.43 12.51
C GLY A 32 -10.39 -18.37 13.47
N ASP A 33 -10.59 -17.30 14.22
CA ASP A 33 -11.80 -17.13 15.05
C ASP A 33 -13.06 -17.11 14.19
N LEU A 34 -14.19 -17.53 14.79
CA LEU A 34 -15.49 -17.52 14.16
C LEU A 34 -16.33 -16.38 14.71
N LEU A 35 -16.73 -15.46 13.83
CA LEU A 35 -17.68 -14.38 14.11
C LEU A 35 -19.06 -14.77 13.59
N ALA A 36 -20.06 -14.86 14.47
CA ALA A 36 -21.46 -14.96 14.07
C ALA A 36 -22.06 -13.56 13.96
N LEU A 37 -22.58 -13.23 12.79
CA LEU A 37 -23.35 -12.02 12.52
C LEU A 37 -24.82 -12.38 12.48
N VAL A 38 -25.65 -11.69 13.28
CA VAL A 38 -27.10 -11.85 13.30
C VAL A 38 -27.76 -10.55 12.88
N SER A 39 -28.71 -10.62 11.94
CA SER A 39 -29.40 -9.45 11.41
C SER A 39 -30.87 -9.74 11.11
N ASP A 40 -31.69 -8.70 11.26
CA ASP A 40 -33.09 -8.69 10.80
C ASP A 40 -33.17 -8.48 9.28
N GLU A 41 -32.06 -8.02 8.66
CA GLU A 41 -31.97 -7.64 7.25
C GLU A 41 -31.20 -8.72 6.45
N ALA A 42 -31.94 -9.62 5.79
CA ALA A 42 -31.34 -10.72 5.03
C ALA A 42 -30.61 -10.27 3.75
N SER A 43 -30.93 -9.08 3.22
CA SER A 43 -30.36 -8.55 1.97
C SER A 43 -28.85 -8.29 2.06
N ILE A 44 -28.31 -8.13 3.28
CA ILE A 44 -26.87 -7.89 3.47
C ILE A 44 -25.98 -9.10 3.11
N GLY A 45 -26.56 -10.28 2.88
CA GLY A 45 -25.80 -11.52 2.62
C GLY A 45 -24.89 -11.45 1.39
N ALA A 46 -25.37 -10.87 0.28
CA ALA A 46 -24.58 -10.72 -0.95
C ALA A 46 -23.41 -9.74 -0.76
N ASP A 47 -23.67 -8.62 -0.07
CA ASP A 47 -22.65 -7.63 0.25
C ASP A 47 -21.63 -8.20 1.22
N LEU A 48 -22.08 -9.00 2.19
CA LEU A 48 -21.23 -9.67 3.18
C LEU A 48 -20.29 -10.68 2.53
N GLU A 49 -20.77 -11.46 1.57
CA GLU A 49 -19.95 -12.40 0.81
C GLU A 49 -18.87 -11.66 0.00
N THR A 50 -19.28 -10.59 -0.68
CA THR A 50 -18.37 -9.75 -1.45
C THR A 50 -17.34 -9.08 -0.54
N TRP A 51 -17.78 -8.53 0.59
CA TRP A 51 -16.92 -7.92 1.58
C TRP A 51 -15.93 -8.94 2.20
N CYS A 52 -16.36 -10.16 2.52
CA CYS A 52 -15.49 -11.22 3.02
C CYS A 52 -14.36 -11.53 2.03
N ARG A 53 -14.67 -11.62 0.72
CA ARG A 53 -13.65 -11.83 -0.33
C ARG A 53 -12.61 -10.72 -0.37
N PHE A 54 -13.04 -9.46 -0.27
CA PHE A 54 -12.11 -8.31 -0.28
C PHE A 54 -11.29 -8.18 1.01
N THR A 55 -11.80 -8.68 2.13
CA THR A 55 -11.17 -8.53 3.44
C THR A 55 -10.45 -9.79 3.91
N ARG A 56 -10.30 -10.80 3.04
CA ARG A 56 -9.70 -12.11 3.34
C ARG A 56 -10.35 -12.86 4.50
N ASN A 57 -11.59 -12.51 4.82
CA ASN A 57 -12.44 -13.30 5.67
C ASN A 57 -13.16 -14.36 4.81
N THR A 58 -13.64 -15.41 5.42
CA THR A 58 -14.36 -16.46 4.71
C THR A 58 -15.75 -16.62 5.29
N LEU A 59 -16.78 -16.39 4.48
CA LEU A 59 -18.14 -16.75 4.84
C LEU A 59 -18.25 -18.28 4.82
N ILE A 60 -18.53 -18.90 6.00
CA ILE A 60 -18.55 -20.36 6.15
C ILE A 60 -19.97 -20.92 6.10
N GLU A 61 -20.90 -20.19 6.72
CA GLU A 61 -22.26 -20.66 6.92
C GLU A 61 -23.22 -19.48 6.79
N SER A 62 -24.37 -19.73 6.18
CA SER A 62 -25.51 -18.81 6.14
C SER A 62 -26.76 -19.61 6.51
N SER A 63 -27.51 -19.15 7.51
CA SER A 63 -28.71 -19.78 8.00
C SER A 63 -29.77 -18.76 8.41
N VAL A 64 -31.00 -19.22 8.60
CA VAL A 64 -32.07 -18.41 9.21
C VAL A 64 -32.48 -19.09 10.49
N GLU A 65 -32.36 -18.40 11.61
CA GLU A 65 -32.71 -18.87 12.94
C GLU A 65 -33.76 -17.94 13.57
N ALA A 66 -34.89 -18.48 13.98
CA ALA A 66 -35.97 -17.69 14.57
C ALA A 66 -36.45 -16.49 13.74
N GLY A 67 -36.40 -16.59 12.39
CA GLY A 67 -36.79 -15.53 11.46
C GLY A 67 -35.72 -14.46 11.20
N ARG A 68 -34.53 -14.60 11.80
CA ARG A 68 -33.40 -13.72 11.59
C ARG A 68 -32.29 -14.39 10.78
N ALA A 69 -31.68 -13.64 9.93
CA ALA A 69 -30.54 -14.15 9.15
C ALA A 69 -29.28 -14.20 10.02
N ARG A 70 -28.54 -15.30 9.88
CA ARG A 70 -27.30 -15.54 10.62
C ARG A 70 -26.23 -16.01 9.66
N TRP A 71 -25.06 -15.37 9.74
CA TRP A 71 -23.87 -15.74 8.98
C TRP A 71 -22.72 -16.05 9.92
N VAL A 72 -21.93 -17.06 9.59
CA VAL A 72 -20.70 -17.38 10.30
C VAL A 72 -19.52 -17.05 9.40
N ILE A 73 -18.69 -16.16 9.87
CA ILE A 73 -17.50 -15.65 9.18
C ILE A 73 -16.27 -16.19 9.91
N ARG A 74 -15.38 -16.86 9.19
CA ARG A 74 -14.06 -17.17 9.71
C ARG A 74 -13.18 -15.93 9.51
N CYS A 75 -12.67 -15.42 10.61
CA CYS A 75 -11.78 -14.26 10.60
C CYS A 75 -10.46 -14.65 9.92
N GLY A 76 -10.12 -13.93 8.86
CA GLY A 76 -8.84 -14.03 8.18
C GLY A 76 -7.71 -13.41 8.99
N ASP A 77 -6.53 -13.33 8.42
CA ASP A 77 -5.42 -12.63 9.08
C ASP A 77 -5.70 -11.12 9.13
N ALA A 78 -6.20 -10.67 10.28
CA ALA A 78 -6.56 -9.28 10.53
C ALA A 78 -5.39 -8.28 10.33
N ARG A 79 -4.14 -8.79 10.25
CA ARG A 79 -2.97 -7.96 9.96
C ARG A 79 -2.99 -7.37 8.56
N VAL A 80 -3.73 -7.97 7.63
CA VAL A 80 -3.92 -7.43 6.28
C VAL A 80 -4.95 -6.30 6.24
N ASN A 81 -5.91 -6.28 7.19
CA ASN A 81 -6.91 -5.21 7.32
C ASN A 81 -6.45 -4.03 8.20
N ALA A 82 -5.39 -4.20 8.99
CA ALA A 82 -4.80 -3.07 9.72
C ALA A 82 -4.31 -1.97 8.75
N ASP A 83 -3.98 -2.32 7.50
CA ASP A 83 -3.61 -1.36 6.47
C ASP A 83 -4.82 -0.62 5.87
N ALA A 84 -6.03 -1.20 5.90
CA ALA A 84 -7.23 -0.58 5.32
C ALA A 84 -7.85 0.53 6.19
N VAL A 85 -7.41 0.69 7.46
CA VAL A 85 -7.95 1.70 8.38
C VAL A 85 -6.82 2.37 9.18
N ARG A 86 -5.71 2.66 8.55
CA ARG A 86 -4.69 3.51 9.19
C ARG A 86 -5.17 4.95 9.23
N PRO A 87 -4.94 5.67 10.33
CA PRO A 87 -5.27 7.09 10.38
C PRO A 87 -4.57 7.83 9.23
N LEU A 88 -5.31 8.72 8.57
CA LEU A 88 -4.74 9.58 7.55
C LEU A 88 -3.55 10.34 8.14
N GLY A 89 -2.40 10.26 7.46
CA GLY A 89 -1.16 10.88 7.90
C GLY A 89 -0.25 9.98 8.76
N SER A 90 -0.67 8.74 9.08
CA SER A 90 0.23 7.78 9.73
C SER A 90 1.38 7.33 8.84
N ARG A 91 1.20 7.42 7.52
CA ARG A 91 2.21 7.16 6.49
C ARG A 91 2.44 8.40 5.63
N LEU A 92 3.71 8.60 5.26
CA LEU A 92 4.13 9.65 4.36
C LEU A 92 4.96 9.04 3.24
N TRP A 93 4.57 9.29 1.98
CA TRP A 93 5.28 8.84 0.80
C TRP A 93 6.09 9.97 0.19
N LEU A 94 7.36 9.72 -0.11
CA LEU A 94 8.26 10.67 -0.74
C LEU A 94 8.75 10.13 -2.09
N TYR A 95 8.32 10.75 -3.17
CA TYR A 95 8.92 10.54 -4.50
C TYR A 95 10.16 11.39 -4.61
N THR A 96 11.31 10.80 -4.36
CA THR A 96 12.59 11.52 -4.35
C THR A 96 13.00 12.02 -5.72
N ASN A 97 12.70 11.25 -6.77
CA ASN A 97 13.02 11.52 -8.18
C ASN A 97 12.06 10.76 -9.11
N PHE A 98 12.08 11.11 -10.40
CA PHE A 98 11.30 10.42 -11.44
C PHE A 98 12.17 9.71 -12.47
N ASP A 99 13.47 9.94 -12.51
CA ASP A 99 14.40 9.17 -13.33
C ASP A 99 14.63 7.77 -12.74
N CYS A 100 14.78 6.77 -13.62
CA CYS A 100 14.99 5.38 -13.27
C CYS A 100 16.01 4.74 -14.23
N ASN A 101 16.75 3.74 -13.76
CA ASN A 101 17.61 2.92 -14.63
C ASN A 101 16.84 1.83 -15.38
N LEU A 102 15.53 1.72 -15.13
CA LEU A 102 14.59 0.79 -15.80
C LEU A 102 13.49 1.56 -16.54
N HIS A 103 12.78 0.84 -17.42
CA HIS A 103 11.60 1.32 -18.11
C HIS A 103 10.52 0.23 -18.08
N CYS A 104 9.96 0.00 -16.88
CA CYS A 104 8.93 -1.01 -16.68
C CYS A 104 7.65 -0.61 -17.41
N ASP A 105 7.01 -1.56 -18.10
CA ASP A 105 5.81 -1.34 -18.91
C ASP A 105 4.56 -0.97 -18.10
N TYR A 106 4.55 -1.29 -16.81
CA TYR A 106 3.46 -0.96 -15.87
C TYR A 106 3.83 0.15 -14.87
N CYS A 107 4.88 0.93 -15.11
CA CYS A 107 5.30 1.97 -14.16
C CYS A 107 4.19 3.02 -13.95
N CYS A 108 3.67 3.11 -12.73
CA CYS A 108 2.53 3.99 -12.41
C CYS A 108 2.86 5.50 -12.44
N VAL A 109 4.14 5.89 -12.66
CA VAL A 109 4.61 7.28 -12.78
C VAL A 109 5.55 7.48 -13.97
N ARG A 110 5.47 6.65 -15.00
CA ARG A 110 6.25 6.74 -16.28
C ARG A 110 7.74 6.97 -16.08
N SER A 111 8.31 6.46 -14.99
CA SER A 111 9.74 6.58 -14.74
C SER A 111 10.56 5.80 -15.77
N SER A 112 11.66 6.39 -16.23
CA SER A 112 12.55 5.75 -17.21
C SER A 112 13.92 6.45 -17.20
N PRO A 113 14.94 5.90 -17.91
CA PRO A 113 16.22 6.60 -18.12
C PRO A 113 16.10 7.90 -18.91
N LYS A 114 14.99 8.10 -19.62
CA LYS A 114 14.68 9.29 -20.42
C LYS A 114 13.67 10.23 -19.74
N ALA A 115 13.15 9.86 -18.57
CA ALA A 115 12.23 10.72 -17.84
C ALA A 115 12.91 12.06 -17.47
N PRO A 116 12.16 13.17 -17.53
CA PRO A 116 12.70 14.46 -17.08
C PRO A 116 13.21 14.35 -15.63
N ARG A 117 14.36 14.94 -15.37
CA ARG A 117 14.94 14.99 -14.02
C ARG A 117 14.12 15.92 -13.14
N ARG A 118 13.17 15.34 -12.41
CA ARG A 118 12.39 16.02 -11.39
C ARG A 118 12.72 15.36 -10.05
N ALA A 119 13.30 16.12 -9.14
CA ALA A 119 13.70 15.59 -7.84
C ALA A 119 13.32 16.58 -6.72
N LEU A 120 12.95 16.04 -5.56
CA LEU A 120 12.71 16.85 -4.36
C LEU A 120 13.97 17.58 -3.90
N GLY A 121 15.12 16.89 -3.98
CA GLY A 121 16.40 17.36 -3.46
C GLY A 121 16.50 17.24 -1.94
N PHE A 122 17.74 17.05 -1.46
CA PHE A 122 18.01 16.75 -0.04
C PHE A 122 17.44 17.80 0.92
N ALA A 123 17.64 19.09 0.66
CA ALA A 123 17.19 20.14 1.57
C ALA A 123 15.67 20.15 1.82
N ARG A 124 14.85 19.87 0.76
CA ARG A 124 13.39 19.73 0.96
C ARG A 124 13.07 18.48 1.74
N ILE A 125 13.72 17.34 1.43
CA ILE A 125 13.47 16.07 2.12
C ILE A 125 13.85 16.17 3.60
N GLU A 126 14.98 16.78 3.93
CA GLU A 126 15.39 17.03 5.32
C GLU A 126 14.37 17.89 6.07
N ARG A 127 13.85 18.94 5.44
CA ARG A 127 12.77 19.75 6.01
C ARG A 127 11.49 18.94 6.20
N ILE A 128 11.08 18.15 5.19
CA ILE A 128 9.91 17.27 5.27
C ILE A 128 10.08 16.28 6.43
N ALA A 129 11.24 15.64 6.56
CA ALA A 129 11.51 14.67 7.62
C ALA A 129 11.39 15.32 9.02
N ARG A 130 11.94 16.51 9.21
CA ARG A 130 11.82 17.25 10.46
C ARG A 130 10.36 17.59 10.78
N GLU A 131 9.62 18.18 9.83
CA GLU A 131 8.22 18.52 10.03
C GLU A 131 7.33 17.26 10.20
N ALA A 132 7.71 16.11 9.59
CA ALA A 132 7.04 14.83 9.76
C ALA A 132 7.22 14.26 11.19
N ALA A 133 8.38 14.44 11.81
CA ALA A 133 8.60 14.08 13.21
C ALA A 133 7.69 14.89 14.14
N ASP A 134 7.57 16.20 13.92
CA ASP A 134 6.68 17.10 14.68
C ASP A 134 5.19 16.67 14.54
N LEU A 135 4.81 16.15 13.38
CA LEU A 135 3.46 15.63 13.09
C LEU A 135 3.23 14.18 13.54
N SER A 136 4.23 13.55 14.17
CA SER A 136 4.17 12.17 14.64
C SER A 136 3.85 11.15 13.54
N VAL A 137 4.44 11.33 12.34
CA VAL A 137 4.32 10.37 11.24
C VAL A 137 4.86 9.02 11.69
N GLY A 138 4.07 7.96 11.53
CA GLY A 138 4.42 6.61 11.99
C GLY A 138 5.43 5.88 11.08
N GLU A 139 5.40 6.14 9.77
CA GLU A 139 6.29 5.50 8.79
C GLU A 139 6.50 6.42 7.57
N ILE A 140 7.73 6.50 7.08
CA ILE A 140 8.07 7.20 5.85
C ILE A 140 8.42 6.18 4.78
N PHE A 141 7.76 6.29 3.62
CA PHE A 141 8.07 5.53 2.42
C PHE A 141 8.87 6.40 1.47
N VAL A 142 10.08 5.98 1.16
CA VAL A 142 10.95 6.62 0.18
C VAL A 142 10.86 5.84 -1.13
N THR A 143 10.42 6.50 -2.18
CA THR A 143 10.25 5.93 -3.51
C THR A 143 10.68 6.93 -4.59
N GLY A 144 10.39 6.65 -5.82
CA GLY A 144 10.69 7.48 -6.97
C GLY A 144 10.65 6.68 -8.24
N GLY A 145 11.47 7.06 -9.23
CA GLY A 145 11.87 6.15 -10.27
C GLY A 145 12.79 5.08 -9.69
N GLU A 146 14.01 5.46 -9.40
CA GLU A 146 14.94 4.65 -8.60
C GLU A 146 15.70 5.57 -7.62
N PRO A 147 15.40 5.49 -6.31
CA PRO A 147 16.06 6.36 -5.32
C PRO A 147 17.58 6.19 -5.26
N PHE A 148 18.11 5.01 -5.51
CA PHE A 148 19.53 4.74 -5.49
C PHE A 148 20.30 5.31 -6.71
N LEU A 149 19.64 6.00 -7.64
CA LEU A 149 20.32 6.85 -8.63
C LEU A 149 20.84 8.16 -8.02
N LEU A 150 20.22 8.62 -6.94
CA LEU A 150 20.61 9.85 -6.26
C LEU A 150 21.95 9.68 -5.53
N ALA A 151 22.86 10.60 -5.74
CA ALA A 151 24.19 10.58 -5.12
C ALA A 151 24.13 10.77 -3.59
N ASP A 152 23.11 11.46 -3.11
CA ASP A 152 22.87 11.79 -1.71
C ASP A 152 21.84 10.86 -1.01
N ILE A 153 21.51 9.71 -1.63
CA ILE A 153 20.50 8.76 -1.09
C ILE A 153 20.79 8.35 0.36
N GLY A 154 22.06 8.16 0.74
CA GLY A 154 22.42 7.83 2.11
C GLY A 154 22.01 8.92 3.11
N LYS A 155 22.20 10.21 2.75
CA LYS A 155 21.78 11.34 3.58
C LYS A 155 20.25 11.44 3.65
N ILE A 156 19.56 11.23 2.52
CA ILE A 156 18.12 11.23 2.42
C ILE A 156 17.52 10.16 3.36
N LEU A 157 17.97 8.92 3.26
CA LEU A 157 17.47 7.84 4.07
C LEU A 157 17.82 8.01 5.56
N ALA A 158 19.00 8.55 5.88
CA ALA A 158 19.37 8.87 7.24
C ALA A 158 18.46 9.94 7.87
N ALA A 159 18.15 11.00 7.13
CA ALA A 159 17.24 12.05 7.58
C ALA A 159 15.80 11.51 7.80
N CYS A 160 15.29 10.72 6.87
CA CYS A 160 13.97 10.07 7.03
C CYS A 160 13.95 9.11 8.22
N ALA A 161 14.98 8.25 8.34
CA ALA A 161 15.09 7.29 9.43
C ALA A 161 15.27 7.94 10.82
N ALA A 162 15.83 9.13 10.89
CA ALA A 162 15.88 9.91 12.15
C ALA A 162 14.48 10.35 12.58
N ALA A 163 13.61 10.71 11.63
CA ALA A 163 12.24 11.16 11.89
C ALA A 163 11.28 10.01 12.22
N ALA A 164 11.23 8.97 11.36
CA ALA A 164 10.34 7.83 11.52
C ALA A 164 10.96 6.55 10.95
N PRO A 165 10.48 5.33 11.31
CA PRO A 165 10.78 4.12 10.58
C PRO A 165 10.59 4.35 9.08
N THR A 166 11.58 3.93 8.29
CA THR A 166 11.64 4.27 6.86
C THR A 166 11.73 3.02 6.01
N THR A 167 10.80 2.88 5.07
CA THR A 167 10.84 1.85 4.04
C THR A 167 11.23 2.46 2.71
N VAL A 168 12.32 2.01 2.10
CA VAL A 168 12.72 2.46 0.76
C VAL A 168 12.36 1.42 -0.30
N LEU A 169 11.63 1.87 -1.33
CA LEU A 169 11.26 1.08 -2.49
C LEU A 169 12.35 1.21 -3.55
N THR A 170 12.87 0.08 -4.02
CA THR A 170 13.97 0.04 -4.99
C THR A 170 13.86 -1.19 -5.89
N ASN A 171 14.48 -1.13 -7.05
CA ASN A 171 14.68 -2.31 -7.88
C ASN A 171 15.84 -3.22 -7.39
N GLY A 172 16.61 -2.77 -6.40
CA GLY A 172 17.66 -3.55 -5.74
C GLY A 172 18.94 -3.72 -6.54
N MET A 173 19.03 -3.17 -7.76
CA MET A 173 20.12 -3.51 -8.70
C MET A 173 21.37 -2.62 -8.54
N LEU A 174 21.34 -1.61 -7.68
CA LEU A 174 22.38 -0.59 -7.62
C LEU A 174 23.24 -0.66 -6.33
N PHE A 175 23.17 -1.74 -5.57
CA PHE A 175 23.93 -1.92 -4.33
C PHE A 175 25.41 -2.28 -4.60
N ALA A 176 26.17 -1.31 -5.14
CA ALA A 176 27.58 -1.44 -5.41
C ALA A 176 28.32 -0.10 -5.20
N GLY A 177 29.63 -0.15 -4.96
CA GLY A 177 30.48 1.04 -4.80
C GLY A 177 29.93 1.98 -3.72
N GLN A 178 29.91 3.27 -4.00
CA GLN A 178 29.46 4.32 -3.06
C GLN A 178 28.01 4.11 -2.58
N ARG A 179 27.13 3.54 -3.40
CA ARG A 179 25.75 3.25 -3.01
C ARG A 179 25.65 2.13 -1.96
N LEU A 180 26.53 1.13 -2.07
CA LEU A 180 26.63 0.09 -1.04
C LEU A 180 27.21 0.66 0.26
N GLU A 181 28.20 1.51 0.20
CA GLU A 181 28.72 2.20 1.40
C GLU A 181 27.65 3.10 2.04
N ALA A 182 26.90 3.82 1.25
CA ALA A 182 25.76 4.60 1.72
C ALA A 182 24.72 3.70 2.42
N LEU A 183 24.40 2.54 1.83
CA LEU A 183 23.50 1.55 2.46
C LEU A 183 24.07 1.05 3.78
N ARG A 184 25.36 0.70 3.84
CA ARG A 184 26.04 0.21 5.04
C ARG A 184 26.02 1.18 6.21
N SER A 185 25.98 2.47 5.93
CA SER A 185 25.92 3.52 6.97
C SER A 185 24.55 3.68 7.63
N LEU A 186 23.49 3.06 7.09
CA LEU A 186 22.12 3.21 7.59
C LEU A 186 21.81 2.30 8.77
N SER A 187 20.87 2.72 9.60
CA SER A 187 20.34 1.94 10.72
C SER A 187 19.50 0.76 10.23
N ARG A 188 19.91 -0.48 10.56
CA ARG A 188 19.17 -1.71 10.23
C ARG A 188 17.84 -1.82 10.97
N GLN A 189 17.73 -1.16 12.11
CA GLN A 189 16.49 -1.16 12.92
C GLN A 189 15.44 -0.17 12.39
N ARG A 190 15.89 0.88 11.69
CA ARG A 190 15.02 1.97 11.25
C ARG A 190 14.77 1.98 9.75
N VAL A 191 15.56 1.26 8.95
CA VAL A 191 15.44 1.21 7.49
C VAL A 191 15.10 -0.20 7.05
N THR A 192 13.99 -0.32 6.30
CA THR A 192 13.57 -1.54 5.61
C THR A 192 13.72 -1.34 4.11
N LEU A 193 14.21 -2.36 3.40
CA LEU A 193 14.32 -2.34 1.96
C LEU A 193 13.14 -3.11 1.35
N GLN A 194 12.30 -2.44 0.60
CA GLN A 194 11.27 -3.09 -0.21
C GLN A 194 11.79 -3.23 -1.63
N ILE A 195 12.19 -4.46 -1.99
CA ILE A 195 12.81 -4.75 -3.28
C ILE A 195 11.77 -5.37 -4.22
N SER A 196 11.75 -4.85 -5.44
CA SER A 196 10.80 -5.30 -6.46
C SER A 196 11.27 -6.60 -7.12
N LEU A 197 10.43 -7.65 -7.03
CA LEU A 197 10.62 -8.92 -7.71
C LEU A 197 9.24 -9.47 -8.13
N ASP A 198 8.88 -9.39 -9.40
CA ASP A 198 7.48 -9.60 -9.84
C ASP A 198 7.11 -11.07 -10.04
N SER A 199 8.10 -11.96 -10.13
CA SER A 199 7.81 -13.38 -10.35
C SER A 199 8.92 -14.30 -9.80
N PRO A 200 8.61 -15.59 -9.61
CA PRO A 200 9.61 -16.60 -9.27
C PRO A 200 10.67 -16.80 -10.37
N THR A 201 10.34 -16.45 -11.61
CA THR A 201 11.17 -16.76 -12.77
C THR A 201 11.64 -15.51 -13.52
N PRO A 202 12.86 -15.56 -14.12
CA PRO A 202 13.40 -14.45 -14.90
C PRO A 202 12.49 -14.03 -16.07
N GLN A 203 11.92 -15.00 -16.78
CA GLN A 203 11.17 -14.72 -18.02
C GLN A 203 10.10 -13.68 -17.86
N ARG A 204 9.33 -13.78 -16.80
CA ARG A 204 8.22 -12.88 -16.55
C ARG A 204 8.69 -11.54 -15.98
N HIS A 205 9.53 -11.57 -14.96
CA HIS A 205 10.09 -10.35 -14.38
C HIS A 205 10.82 -9.52 -15.44
N ASP A 206 11.65 -10.17 -16.23
CA ASP A 206 12.42 -9.53 -17.30
C ASP A 206 11.52 -9.02 -18.42
N GLY A 207 10.41 -9.70 -18.69
CA GLY A 207 9.39 -9.25 -19.65
C GLY A 207 8.88 -7.85 -19.33
N HIS A 208 8.60 -7.58 -18.07
CA HIS A 208 8.09 -6.29 -17.61
C HIS A 208 9.18 -5.25 -17.34
N ARG A 209 10.36 -5.67 -16.87
CA ARG A 209 11.39 -4.75 -16.35
C ARG A 209 12.64 -4.65 -17.22
N GLY A 210 12.78 -5.55 -18.19
CA GLY A 210 13.94 -5.63 -19.07
C GLY A 210 14.84 -6.83 -18.77
N ARG A 211 15.52 -7.29 -19.82
CA ARG A 211 16.35 -8.50 -19.80
C ARG A 211 17.43 -8.47 -18.71
N GLY A 212 17.54 -9.57 -17.94
CA GLY A 212 18.54 -9.78 -16.91
C GLY A 212 18.30 -8.99 -15.61
N THR A 213 17.13 -8.36 -15.46
CA THR A 213 16.81 -7.59 -14.27
C THR A 213 16.49 -8.50 -13.08
N TRP A 214 15.90 -9.69 -13.32
CA TRP A 214 15.61 -10.65 -12.26
C TRP A 214 16.88 -11.07 -11.50
N VAL A 215 17.92 -11.50 -12.22
CA VAL A 215 19.18 -11.95 -11.61
C VAL A 215 19.83 -10.83 -10.81
N ARG A 216 19.79 -9.60 -11.34
CA ARG A 216 20.35 -8.43 -10.64
C ARG A 216 19.55 -8.04 -9.41
N ALA A 217 18.20 -8.09 -9.48
CA ALA A 217 17.34 -7.85 -8.34
C ALA A 217 17.54 -8.91 -7.24
N TRP A 218 17.62 -10.18 -7.63
CA TRP A 218 17.88 -11.27 -6.70
C TRP A 218 19.24 -11.12 -5.99
N SER A 219 20.31 -10.84 -6.74
CA SER A 219 21.61 -10.51 -6.15
C SER A 219 21.57 -9.32 -5.19
N GLY A 220 20.74 -8.31 -5.49
CA GLY A 220 20.49 -7.18 -4.59
C GLY A 220 19.76 -7.59 -3.31
N ILE A 221 18.79 -8.50 -3.40
CA ILE A 221 18.09 -9.07 -2.24
C ILE A 221 19.07 -9.82 -1.33
N GLU A 222 19.89 -10.72 -1.91
CA GLU A 222 20.89 -11.46 -1.17
C GLU A 222 21.90 -10.54 -0.48
N ARG A 223 22.37 -9.51 -1.19
CA ARG A 223 23.29 -8.52 -0.65
C ARG A 223 22.65 -7.72 0.50
N ALA A 224 21.43 -7.24 0.34
CA ALA A 224 20.72 -6.49 1.37
C ALA A 224 20.56 -7.32 2.66
N ARG A 225 20.22 -8.60 2.52
CA ARG A 225 20.14 -9.54 3.64
C ARG A 225 21.51 -9.79 4.29
N ALA A 226 22.55 -9.97 3.49
CA ALA A 226 23.93 -10.16 3.98
C ALA A 226 24.44 -8.94 4.75
N GLU A 227 23.97 -7.73 4.40
CA GLU A 227 24.25 -6.51 5.14
C GLU A 227 23.35 -6.31 6.39
N GLY A 228 22.47 -7.29 6.69
CA GLY A 228 21.61 -7.32 7.89
C GLY A 228 20.34 -6.45 7.82
N PHE A 229 19.91 -6.06 6.61
CA PHE A 229 18.65 -5.32 6.46
C PHE A 229 17.43 -6.23 6.43
N ARG A 230 16.33 -5.76 7.00
CA ARG A 230 15.02 -6.32 6.73
C ARG A 230 14.67 -6.06 5.27
N VAL A 231 14.26 -7.11 4.56
CA VAL A 231 13.93 -7.05 3.14
C VAL A 231 12.49 -7.50 2.93
N ARG A 232 11.65 -6.60 2.44
CA ARG A 232 10.32 -6.90 1.90
C ARG A 232 10.43 -7.19 0.42
N LEU A 233 9.73 -8.23 -0.07
CA LEU A 233 9.63 -8.53 -1.49
C LEU A 233 8.30 -8.03 -2.04
N ALA A 234 8.38 -7.20 -3.08
CA ALA A 234 7.20 -6.60 -3.70
C ALA A 234 7.03 -7.10 -5.13
N ALA A 235 5.89 -7.73 -5.40
CA ALA A 235 5.48 -8.12 -6.75
C ALA A 235 4.31 -7.28 -7.24
N THR A 236 4.35 -6.95 -8.53
CA THR A 236 3.21 -6.43 -9.27
C THR A 236 2.78 -7.50 -10.27
N VAL A 237 1.54 -7.94 -10.19
CA VAL A 237 1.02 -9.12 -10.92
C VAL A 237 -0.21 -8.77 -11.75
N THR A 238 -0.45 -9.55 -12.81
CA THR A 238 -1.59 -9.36 -13.71
C THR A 238 -2.78 -10.22 -13.29
N THR A 239 -2.55 -11.44 -12.79
CA THR A 239 -3.58 -12.43 -12.45
C THR A 239 -3.47 -12.93 -11.00
N ASP A 240 -4.51 -13.59 -10.51
CA ASP A 240 -4.48 -14.21 -9.19
C ASP A 240 -3.63 -15.47 -9.17
N GLU A 241 -3.53 -16.17 -10.31
CA GLU A 241 -2.64 -17.31 -10.47
C GLU A 241 -1.17 -16.91 -10.26
N GLU A 242 -0.77 -15.78 -10.82
CA GLU A 242 0.56 -15.21 -10.63
C GLU A 242 0.83 -14.83 -9.19
N ALA A 243 -0.16 -14.24 -8.54
CA ALA A 243 -0.06 -13.91 -7.14
C ALA A 243 0.14 -15.17 -6.30
N GLU A 244 -0.55 -16.27 -6.63
CA GLU A 244 -0.42 -17.54 -5.93
C GLU A 244 0.94 -18.21 -6.17
N GLN A 245 1.39 -18.25 -7.43
CA GLN A 245 2.74 -18.73 -7.76
C GLN A 245 3.82 -17.97 -7.01
N PHE A 246 3.64 -16.65 -6.87
CA PHE A 246 4.59 -15.83 -6.13
C PHE A 246 4.51 -16.09 -4.62
N ARG A 247 3.32 -16.33 -4.06
CA ARG A 247 3.17 -16.72 -2.63
C ARG A 247 3.92 -18.03 -2.34
N HIS A 248 3.74 -19.06 -3.19
CA HIS A 248 4.49 -20.32 -3.05
C HIS A 248 6.01 -20.11 -3.12
N PHE A 249 6.47 -19.24 -4.01
CA PHE A 249 7.89 -18.88 -4.08
C PHE A 249 8.38 -18.21 -2.79
N LEU A 250 7.58 -17.30 -2.24
CA LEU A 250 7.92 -16.62 -0.98
C LEU A 250 7.95 -17.60 0.20
N ASP A 251 7.03 -18.58 0.25
CA ASP A 251 7.01 -19.65 1.25
C ASP A 251 8.28 -20.50 1.16
N ALA A 252 8.64 -20.93 -0.06
CA ALA A 252 9.84 -21.73 -0.31
C ALA A 252 11.15 -21.01 0.07
N ASN A 253 11.15 -19.67 0.04
CA ASN A 253 12.30 -18.83 0.41
C ASN A 253 12.22 -18.28 1.84
N LEU A 254 11.29 -18.80 2.67
CA LEU A 254 11.09 -18.45 4.07
C LEU A 254 10.93 -16.94 4.31
N ILE A 255 10.19 -16.27 3.42
CA ILE A 255 9.85 -14.85 3.58
C ILE A 255 8.66 -14.76 4.51
N ASP A 256 8.77 -13.98 5.57
CA ASP A 256 7.67 -13.76 6.51
C ASP A 256 6.49 -13.06 5.85
N GLN A 257 5.26 -13.35 6.30
CA GLN A 257 4.04 -12.77 5.72
C GLN A 257 4.04 -11.24 5.73
N GLU A 258 4.58 -10.63 6.78
CA GLU A 258 4.67 -9.17 6.93
C GLU A 258 5.69 -8.51 5.98
N ASP A 259 6.56 -9.31 5.35
CA ASP A 259 7.55 -8.87 4.38
C ASP A 259 7.15 -9.16 2.92
N ARG A 260 5.87 -9.47 2.70
CA ARG A 260 5.30 -9.76 1.38
C ARG A 260 4.38 -8.64 0.93
N VAL A 261 4.62 -8.12 -0.26
CA VAL A 261 3.76 -7.13 -0.91
C VAL A 261 3.39 -7.66 -2.30
N ILE A 262 2.14 -8.05 -2.48
CA ILE A 262 1.64 -8.50 -3.78
C ILE A 262 0.46 -7.62 -4.17
N ARG A 263 0.55 -6.95 -5.32
CA ARG A 263 -0.46 -6.02 -5.81
C ARG A 263 -0.73 -6.24 -7.29
N ARG A 264 -1.93 -5.86 -7.72
CA ARG A 264 -2.32 -5.87 -9.15
C ARG A 264 -1.69 -4.68 -9.86
N ILE A 265 -1.46 -4.80 -11.16
CA ILE A 265 -1.12 -3.67 -12.00
C ILE A 265 -2.28 -2.66 -11.95
N ALA A 266 -1.98 -1.41 -11.62
CA ALA A 266 -2.91 -0.31 -11.75
C ALA A 266 -2.82 0.28 -13.17
N LEU A 267 -3.96 0.48 -13.83
CA LEU A 267 -4.01 1.10 -15.15
C LEU A 267 -3.74 2.61 -15.02
N ARG A 268 -2.49 2.94 -14.72
CA ARG A 268 -1.95 4.30 -14.56
C ARG A 268 -0.52 4.39 -15.07
N GLY A 269 -0.09 5.59 -15.39
CA GLY A 269 1.27 5.83 -15.85
C GLY A 269 1.56 5.18 -17.19
N ALA A 270 2.54 4.27 -17.26
CA ALA A 270 2.92 3.55 -18.47
C ALA A 270 2.07 2.30 -18.74
N ALA A 271 1.30 1.84 -17.75
CA ALA A 271 0.49 0.62 -17.87
C ALA A 271 -0.59 0.76 -18.95
N THR A 272 -0.65 -0.20 -19.88
CA THR A 272 -1.69 -0.33 -20.90
C THR A 272 -2.78 -1.32 -20.51
N GLU A 273 -2.53 -2.13 -19.49
CA GLU A 273 -3.43 -3.14 -18.94
C GLU A 273 -3.39 -3.09 -17.41
N GLY A 274 -4.45 -3.54 -16.74
CA GLY A 274 -4.51 -3.59 -15.30
C GLY A 274 -5.87 -3.18 -14.76
N VAL A 275 -5.91 -2.94 -13.45
CA VAL A 275 -7.13 -2.49 -12.77
C VAL A 275 -7.30 -0.99 -13.00
N ALA A 276 -8.42 -0.62 -13.63
CA ALA A 276 -8.78 0.79 -13.74
C ALA A 276 -9.14 1.33 -12.34
N LEU A 277 -8.49 2.40 -11.95
CA LEU A 277 -8.66 3.02 -10.65
C LEU A 277 -8.96 4.51 -10.83
N VAL A 278 -10.02 4.98 -10.20
CA VAL A 278 -10.27 6.41 -10.03
C VAL A 278 -9.85 6.83 -8.61
N ARG A 279 -9.74 8.11 -8.38
CA ARG A 279 -9.34 8.66 -7.07
C ARG A 279 -10.21 8.12 -5.92
N ALA A 280 -11.50 7.93 -6.15
CA ALA A 280 -12.44 7.44 -5.17
C ALA A 280 -12.19 5.99 -4.71
N ASP A 281 -11.48 5.19 -5.52
CA ASP A 281 -11.10 3.81 -5.20
C ASP A 281 -9.84 3.73 -4.34
N LEU A 282 -9.11 4.83 -4.21
CA LEU A 282 -7.83 4.91 -3.52
C LEU A 282 -8.01 5.53 -2.14
N ALA A 283 -7.68 4.78 -1.10
CA ALA A 283 -7.56 5.36 0.24
C ALA A 283 -6.45 6.42 0.22
N PRO A 284 -6.66 7.60 0.83
CA PRO A 284 -5.66 8.65 0.79
C PRO A 284 -4.39 8.25 1.54
N GLU A 285 -3.26 8.32 0.84
CA GLU A 285 -1.92 8.19 1.39
C GLU A 285 -1.10 9.41 1.00
N ILE A 286 -0.79 10.27 1.97
CA ILE A 286 -0.12 11.54 1.69
C ILE A 286 1.19 11.29 0.96
N THR A 287 1.25 11.80 -0.27
CA THR A 287 2.37 11.57 -1.19
C THR A 287 2.95 12.90 -1.63
N ILE A 288 4.24 13.07 -1.44
CA ILE A 288 4.96 14.30 -1.81
C ILE A 288 5.93 14.01 -2.93
N THR A 289 5.87 14.83 -3.97
CA THR A 289 6.75 14.82 -5.12
C THR A 289 7.40 16.22 -5.31
N ALA A 290 8.28 16.35 -6.29
CA ALA A 290 8.83 17.66 -6.67
C ALA A 290 7.72 18.66 -7.11
N ASP A 291 6.60 18.15 -7.59
CA ASP A 291 5.51 18.93 -8.20
C ASP A 291 4.38 19.27 -7.21
N GLY A 292 4.40 18.68 -5.99
CA GLY A 292 3.39 18.97 -4.97
C GLY A 292 2.98 17.77 -4.13
N VAL A 293 1.79 17.88 -3.57
CA VAL A 293 1.15 16.91 -2.68
C VAL A 293 0.07 16.16 -3.43
N TYR A 294 0.17 14.85 -3.45
CA TYR A 294 -0.75 13.96 -4.14
C TYR A 294 -1.54 13.12 -3.15
N TRP A 295 -2.70 12.65 -3.63
CA TRP A 295 -3.64 11.82 -2.88
C TRP A 295 -3.07 10.44 -2.54
N HIS A 296 -2.31 9.83 -3.49
CA HIS A 296 -1.86 8.45 -3.37
C HIS A 296 -0.57 8.22 -4.18
N PRO A 297 0.32 7.31 -3.77
CA PRO A 297 1.56 7.03 -4.50
C PRO A 297 1.34 6.40 -5.88
N VAL A 298 0.23 5.67 -6.08
CA VAL A 298 -0.12 5.15 -7.41
C VAL A 298 -0.66 6.29 -8.26
N GLY A 299 0.11 6.70 -9.27
CA GLY A 299 -0.21 7.85 -10.12
C GLY A 299 0.17 9.20 -9.50
N ALA A 300 1.26 9.27 -8.75
CA ALA A 300 1.75 10.51 -8.12
C ALA A 300 2.32 11.55 -9.13
N GLU A 301 1.90 11.51 -10.37
CA GLU A 301 2.10 12.52 -11.41
C GLU A 301 0.81 12.84 -12.18
N ASP A 302 -0.28 12.10 -11.88
CA ASP A 302 -1.56 12.29 -12.57
C ASP A 302 -2.32 13.47 -11.96
N ALA A 303 -2.85 14.35 -12.81
CA ALA A 303 -3.47 15.60 -12.38
C ALA A 303 -4.71 15.39 -11.49
N ASP A 304 -5.44 14.28 -11.67
CA ASP A 304 -6.62 13.92 -10.86
C ASP A 304 -6.27 13.59 -9.40
N LEU A 305 -5.01 13.20 -9.14
CA LEU A 305 -4.51 12.89 -7.80
C LEU A 305 -3.76 14.06 -7.14
N LEU A 306 -3.50 15.16 -7.85
CA LEU A 306 -2.88 16.35 -7.28
C LEU A 306 -3.85 17.02 -6.30
N VAL A 307 -3.42 17.21 -5.05
CA VAL A 307 -4.21 17.86 -4.00
C VAL A 307 -3.76 19.31 -3.80
N SER A 308 -2.44 19.56 -3.85
CA SER A 308 -1.86 20.89 -3.68
C SER A 308 -0.49 20.98 -4.38
N PRO A 309 -0.20 22.08 -5.07
CA PRO A 309 1.16 22.34 -5.57
C PRO A 309 2.13 22.76 -4.45
N ASN A 310 1.62 23.16 -3.29
CA ASN A 310 2.42 23.64 -2.18
C ASN A 310 2.70 22.51 -1.18
N ILE A 311 3.98 22.24 -0.92
CA ILE A 311 4.41 21.19 0.02
C ILE A 311 4.46 21.73 1.46
N PHE A 312 4.83 22.99 1.63
CA PHE A 312 5.11 23.55 2.94
C PHE A 312 4.11 24.65 3.38
N PRO A 313 3.86 24.77 4.69
CA PRO A 313 4.28 23.84 5.75
C PRO A 313 3.65 22.46 5.59
N LEU A 314 4.31 21.40 6.06
CA LEU A 314 3.84 20.03 5.90
C LEU A 314 2.47 19.79 6.58
N SER A 315 2.20 20.49 7.68
CA SER A 315 0.91 20.47 8.37
C SER A 315 -0.25 20.91 7.44
N GLU A 316 -0.04 21.89 6.57
CA GLU A 316 -1.03 22.32 5.60
C GLU A 316 -1.22 21.29 4.47
N SER A 317 -0.16 20.59 4.08
CA SER A 317 -0.26 19.46 3.14
C SER A 317 -1.15 18.35 3.71
N PHE A 318 -0.97 17.99 4.97
CA PHE A 318 -1.79 17.02 5.68
C PHE A 318 -3.25 17.50 5.79
N ALA A 319 -3.43 18.75 6.17
CA ALA A 319 -4.76 19.36 6.26
C ALA A 319 -5.47 19.42 4.88
N ALA A 320 -4.73 19.70 3.80
CA ALA A 320 -5.29 19.74 2.44
C ALA A 320 -5.80 18.35 2.00
N VAL A 321 -5.02 17.28 2.25
CA VAL A 321 -5.47 15.91 1.94
C VAL A 321 -6.66 15.51 2.81
N ARG A 322 -6.69 15.87 4.10
CA ARG A 322 -7.83 15.64 5.00
C ARG A 322 -9.09 16.34 4.50
N ARG A 323 -9.00 17.64 4.20
CA ARG A 323 -10.15 18.39 3.64
C ARG A 323 -10.66 17.78 2.33
N ALA A 324 -9.76 17.30 1.49
CA ALA A 324 -10.16 16.63 0.25
C ALA A 324 -10.88 15.30 0.53
N PHE A 325 -10.40 14.52 1.49
CA PHE A 325 -11.04 13.28 1.93
C PHE A 325 -12.43 13.51 2.52
N ASP A 326 -12.56 14.51 3.40
CA ASP A 326 -13.83 14.85 4.03
C ASP A 326 -14.88 15.27 2.98
N ARG A 327 -14.49 16.12 2.01
CA ARG A 327 -15.38 16.53 0.89
C ARG A 327 -15.84 15.36 0.03
N GLU A 328 -14.94 14.41 -0.28
CA GLU A 328 -15.30 13.23 -1.07
C GLU A 328 -16.22 12.28 -0.29
N SER A 329 -16.00 12.14 1.00
CA SER A 329 -16.85 11.35 1.88
C SER A 329 -18.24 11.94 2.00
N GLU A 330 -18.35 13.23 2.21
CA GLU A 330 -19.63 13.95 2.24
C GLU A 330 -20.37 13.89 0.89
N HIS A 331 -19.63 14.00 -0.22
CA HIS A 331 -20.23 13.88 -1.55
C HIS A 331 -20.81 12.48 -1.78
N ARG A 332 -20.06 11.42 -1.42
CA ARG A 332 -20.56 10.04 -1.50
C ARG A 332 -21.80 9.81 -0.65
N HIS A 333 -21.81 10.30 0.59
CA HIS A 333 -22.99 10.22 1.46
C HIS A 333 -24.21 10.93 0.87
N ARG A 334 -24.02 12.13 0.28
CA ARG A 334 -25.11 12.86 -0.39
C ARG A 334 -25.65 12.11 -1.61
N LEU A 335 -24.76 11.56 -2.45
CA LEU A 335 -25.18 10.75 -3.61
C LEU A 335 -25.93 9.49 -3.17
N ALA A 336 -25.46 8.78 -2.17
CA ALA A 336 -26.14 7.61 -1.62
C ALA A 336 -27.55 7.96 -1.08
N ALA A 337 -27.71 9.13 -0.48
CA ALA A 337 -29.03 9.59 0.00
C ALA A 337 -30.00 9.98 -1.16
N ILE A 338 -29.47 10.48 -2.28
CA ILE A 338 -30.27 10.91 -3.45
C ILE A 338 -30.62 9.71 -4.34
N PHE A 339 -29.70 8.78 -4.51
CA PHE A 339 -29.84 7.58 -5.35
C PHE A 339 -30.10 6.33 -4.50
N ASN A 340 -30.90 6.45 -3.48
CA ASN A 340 -31.35 5.33 -2.66
C ASN A 340 -32.34 4.49 -3.49
N CYS A 341 -31.90 3.33 -3.99
CA CYS A 341 -32.70 2.46 -4.85
C CYS A 341 -33.48 1.38 -4.08
N ALA A 342 -33.59 1.49 -2.76
CA ALA A 342 -34.45 0.58 -1.95
C ALA A 342 -34.84 1.24 -0.64
#